data_54ce28fc82e85d3091d8eb57e05cc6d3
#
_entry.id   54ce28fc82e85d3091d8eb57e05cc6d3
#
_cell.length_a   1.000
_cell.length_b   1.000
_cell.length_c   1.000
_cell.angle_alpha   90.00
_cell.angle_beta   90.00
_cell.angle_gamma   90.00
#
_symmetry.space_group_name_H-M   'P 1'
#
loop_
_entity.id
_entity.type
_entity.pdbx_description
1 polymer ?
#
loop_
_entity_poly.entity_id
_entity_poly.type
_entity_poly.pdbx_seq_one_letter_code
_entity_poly.pdbx_strand_id
1 'polypeptide(L)'
;MAPNLSSHFENRLPSAIREAQIIFAQREDKNEIQVVNLAIGNVLLPMHPAMQNRLNEMGEIRFKDGVVKYTPSVGTDEAREAFLNIIGSEGVDTSHLYCMITDGGSQAMELMMLGVCGPSSEKPLMLLEPAYTNHIEFGKRLSIPIVTANREISDDGTFEPLALYDIQKLI
;
A
#
# COMPACT_ATOMS: atom_id res chain seq x y z
N MET A 1 34.08 -14.46 3.31
CA MET A 1 33.43 -13.54 4.25
C MET A 1 32.05 -13.24 3.76
N ALA A 2 31.05 -13.28 4.62
CA ALA A 2 29.74 -12.76 4.26
C ALA A 2 29.83 -11.24 4.07
N PRO A 3 29.14 -10.64 3.08
CA PRO A 3 29.12 -9.20 2.91
C PRO A 3 28.48 -8.51 4.12
N ASN A 4 29.00 -7.36 4.52
CA ASN A 4 28.37 -6.55 5.55
C ASN A 4 27.05 -5.98 5.00
N LEU A 5 26.02 -6.02 5.83
CA LEU A 5 24.74 -5.39 5.49
C LEU A 5 24.87 -3.86 5.53
N SER A 6 24.06 -3.17 4.74
CA SER A 6 23.96 -1.72 4.85
C SER A 6 23.24 -1.32 6.14
N SER A 7 23.54 -0.14 6.68
CA SER A 7 22.82 0.40 7.85
C SER A 7 21.31 0.50 7.64
N HIS A 8 20.88 0.76 6.41
CA HIS A 8 19.45 0.73 6.06
C HIS A 8 18.82 -0.64 6.25
N PHE A 9 19.57 -1.71 6.03
CA PHE A 9 19.07 -3.06 6.21
C PHE A 9 19.20 -3.54 7.65
N GLU A 10 20.28 -3.20 8.34
CA GLU A 10 20.52 -3.54 9.75
C GLU A 10 19.49 -2.92 10.68
N ASN A 11 19.04 -1.70 10.38
CA ASN A 11 18.04 -0.98 11.17
C ASN A 11 16.58 -1.36 10.86
N ARG A 12 16.36 -2.36 9.99
CA ARG A 12 15.01 -2.83 9.70
C ARG A 12 14.48 -3.72 10.79
N LEU A 13 13.42 -3.25 11.42
CA LEU A 13 12.64 -4.00 12.39
C LEU A 13 11.34 -4.51 11.73
N PRO A 14 10.77 -5.61 12.24
CA PRO A 14 9.40 -6.01 11.87
C PRO A 14 8.44 -4.84 12.11
N SER A 15 7.42 -4.70 11.25
CA SER A 15 6.34 -3.76 11.55
C SER A 15 5.64 -4.16 12.84
N ALA A 16 5.03 -3.20 13.55
CA ALA A 16 4.29 -3.44 14.80
C ALA A 16 3.26 -4.59 14.67
N ILE A 17 2.61 -4.70 13.50
CA ILE A 17 1.68 -5.80 13.20
C ILE A 17 2.40 -7.15 13.17
N ARG A 18 3.57 -7.22 12.55
CA ARG A 18 4.38 -8.45 12.49
C ARG A 18 4.95 -8.81 13.85
N GLU A 19 5.40 -7.83 14.60
CA GLU A 19 5.88 -8.01 15.97
C GLU A 19 4.78 -8.58 16.87
N ALA A 20 3.57 -8.01 16.82
CA ALA A 20 2.41 -8.54 17.55
C ALA A 20 2.09 -9.99 17.15
N GLN A 21 2.18 -10.34 15.86
CA GLN A 21 1.99 -11.72 15.40
C GLN A 21 3.07 -12.67 15.93
N ILE A 22 4.34 -12.23 15.96
CA ILE A 22 5.46 -13.02 16.50
C ILE A 22 5.26 -13.26 17.97
N ILE A 23 4.94 -12.21 18.75
CA ILE A 23 4.67 -12.30 20.18
C ILE A 23 3.49 -13.25 20.45
N PHE A 24 2.40 -13.11 19.69
CA PHE A 24 1.25 -14.00 19.82
C PHE A 24 1.63 -15.46 19.51
N ALA A 25 2.42 -15.70 18.46
CA ALA A 25 2.84 -17.06 18.08
C ALA A 25 3.69 -17.77 19.14
N GLN A 26 4.37 -16.98 20.01
CA GLN A 26 5.21 -17.51 21.11
C GLN A 26 4.42 -17.81 22.39
N ARG A 27 3.13 -17.43 22.47
CA ARG A 27 2.30 -17.70 23.65
C ARG A 27 2.06 -19.20 23.81
N GLU A 28 2.15 -19.70 25.03
CA GLU A 28 1.87 -21.10 25.37
C GLU A 28 0.38 -21.43 25.21
N ASP A 29 -0.48 -20.46 25.57
CA ASP A 29 -1.95 -20.58 25.58
C ASP A 29 -2.61 -20.20 24.26
N LYS A 30 -1.85 -19.98 23.17
CA LYS A 30 -2.39 -19.47 21.88
C LYS A 30 -3.51 -20.33 21.28
N ASN A 31 -3.51 -21.63 21.56
CA ASN A 31 -4.53 -22.57 21.07
C ASN A 31 -5.80 -22.59 21.93
N GLU A 32 -5.75 -21.98 23.12
CA GLU A 32 -6.87 -21.91 24.07
C GLU A 32 -7.64 -20.61 23.95
N ILE A 33 -7.10 -19.65 23.17
CA ILE A 33 -7.66 -18.32 23.01
C ILE A 33 -8.45 -18.24 21.72
N GLN A 34 -9.67 -17.74 21.79
CA GLN A 34 -10.42 -17.35 20.60
C GLN A 34 -9.82 -16.06 20.02
N VAL A 35 -9.13 -16.19 18.90
CA VAL A 35 -8.44 -15.06 18.26
C VAL A 35 -9.41 -14.28 17.37
N VAL A 36 -9.49 -12.97 17.59
CA VAL A 36 -10.10 -12.03 16.65
C VAL A 36 -8.99 -11.14 16.08
N ASN A 37 -8.60 -11.41 14.84
CA ASN A 37 -7.52 -10.66 14.19
C ASN A 37 -8.07 -9.40 13.52
N LEU A 38 -7.87 -8.25 14.16
CA LEU A 38 -8.24 -6.93 13.63
C LEU A 38 -7.06 -6.18 13.01
N ALA A 39 -5.86 -6.79 13.03
CA ALA A 39 -4.64 -6.14 12.54
C ALA A 39 -4.44 -6.28 11.02
N ILE A 40 -5.02 -7.29 10.40
CA ILE A 40 -4.88 -7.55 8.97
C ILE A 40 -6.29 -7.63 8.36
N GLY A 41 -6.59 -6.68 7.47
CA GLY A 41 -7.80 -6.70 6.67
C GLY A 41 -7.69 -7.73 5.55
N ASN A 42 -8.21 -8.95 5.77
CA ASN A 42 -8.40 -9.91 4.70
C ASN A 42 -9.80 -9.77 4.12
N VAL A 43 -9.87 -9.70 2.80
CA VAL A 43 -11.16 -9.79 2.10
C VAL A 43 -11.59 -11.27 2.11
N LEU A 44 -12.59 -11.59 2.93
CA LEU A 44 -13.13 -12.94 3.07
C LEU A 44 -14.40 -13.17 2.24
N LEU A 45 -14.88 -12.15 1.55
CA LEU A 45 -16.05 -12.27 0.68
C LEU A 45 -15.69 -13.06 -0.59
N PRO A 46 -16.60 -13.93 -1.05
CA PRO A 46 -16.41 -14.63 -2.31
C PRO A 46 -16.21 -13.64 -3.47
N MET A 47 -15.31 -13.97 -4.36
CA MET A 47 -15.14 -13.22 -5.60
C MET A 47 -16.43 -13.25 -6.42
N HIS A 48 -16.75 -12.14 -7.09
CA HIS A 48 -17.89 -12.11 -8.02
C HIS A 48 -17.74 -13.19 -9.09
N PRO A 49 -18.80 -13.97 -9.41
CA PRO A 49 -18.71 -15.10 -10.35
C PRO A 49 -18.12 -14.75 -11.72
N ALA A 50 -18.43 -13.57 -12.26
CA ALA A 50 -17.86 -13.12 -13.54
C ALA A 50 -16.34 -12.95 -13.47
N MET A 51 -15.80 -12.46 -12.34
CA MET A 51 -14.35 -12.33 -12.13
C MET A 51 -13.71 -13.71 -11.98
N GLN A 52 -14.35 -14.61 -11.25
CA GLN A 52 -13.84 -15.98 -11.07
C GLN A 52 -13.80 -16.73 -12.41
N ASN A 53 -14.86 -16.64 -13.22
CA ASN A 53 -14.89 -17.23 -14.55
C ASN A 53 -13.78 -16.67 -15.43
N ARG A 54 -13.60 -15.34 -15.42
CA ARG A 54 -12.54 -14.69 -16.20
C ARG A 54 -11.15 -15.15 -15.79
N LEU A 55 -10.88 -15.30 -14.49
CA LEU A 55 -9.61 -15.83 -14.00
C LEU A 55 -9.36 -17.26 -14.46
N ASN A 56 -10.38 -18.10 -14.45
CA ASN A 56 -10.26 -19.48 -14.94
C ASN A 56 -9.93 -19.55 -16.43
N GLU A 57 -10.51 -18.66 -17.25
CA GLU A 57 -10.26 -18.57 -18.70
C GLU A 57 -8.88 -17.97 -19.02
N MET A 58 -8.32 -17.15 -18.13
CA MET A 58 -7.06 -16.42 -18.38
C MET A 58 -5.89 -17.35 -18.69
N GLY A 59 -5.83 -18.52 -18.08
CA GLY A 59 -4.79 -19.52 -18.33
C GLY A 59 -4.78 -19.95 -19.80
N GLU A 60 -5.93 -20.27 -20.35
CA GLU A 60 -6.09 -20.69 -21.73
C GLU A 60 -5.81 -19.55 -22.74
N ILE A 61 -6.26 -18.35 -22.42
CA ILE A 61 -6.13 -17.19 -23.30
C ILE A 61 -4.68 -16.68 -23.35
N ARG A 62 -4.05 -16.51 -22.19
CA ARG A 62 -2.74 -15.85 -22.07
C ARG A 62 -1.55 -16.78 -22.31
N PHE A 63 -1.72 -18.06 -22.05
CA PHE A 63 -0.65 -19.07 -22.12
C PHE A 63 -0.93 -20.16 -23.14
N LYS A 64 -1.82 -19.91 -24.10
CA LYS A 64 -2.22 -20.85 -25.13
C LYS A 64 -1.02 -21.49 -25.88
N ASP A 65 0.00 -20.68 -26.12
CA ASP A 65 1.21 -21.12 -26.82
C ASP A 65 2.31 -21.62 -25.87
N GLY A 66 2.03 -21.71 -24.58
CA GLY A 66 3.02 -22.09 -23.55
C GLY A 66 4.13 -21.05 -23.35
N VAL A 67 3.98 -19.87 -23.90
CA VAL A 67 5.00 -18.81 -23.85
C VAL A 67 4.61 -17.72 -22.87
N VAL A 68 5.50 -17.44 -21.91
CA VAL A 68 5.39 -16.28 -21.02
C VAL A 68 6.26 -15.16 -21.55
N LYS A 69 5.64 -14.05 -21.95
CA LYS A 69 6.34 -12.88 -22.49
C LYS A 69 6.38 -11.75 -21.47
N TYR A 70 7.39 -10.90 -21.58
CA TYR A 70 7.39 -9.64 -20.84
C TYR A 70 6.22 -8.76 -21.28
N THR A 71 5.59 -8.09 -20.31
CA THR A 71 4.66 -7.01 -20.57
C THR A 71 5.40 -5.67 -20.67
N PRO A 72 4.78 -4.63 -21.27
CA PRO A 72 5.34 -3.28 -21.20
C PRO A 72 5.56 -2.84 -19.74
N SER A 73 6.61 -2.07 -19.49
CA SER A 73 6.99 -1.62 -18.12
C SER A 73 5.88 -0.83 -17.42
N VAL A 74 5.01 -0.17 -18.17
CA VAL A 74 3.87 0.59 -17.63
C VAL A 74 2.58 -0.24 -17.51
N GLY A 75 2.64 -1.51 -17.85
CA GLY A 75 1.47 -2.38 -17.93
C GLY A 75 0.86 -2.47 -19.34
N THR A 76 0.01 -3.46 -19.56
CA THR A 76 -0.71 -3.61 -20.83
C THR A 76 -1.74 -2.50 -21.00
N ASP A 77 -2.04 -2.13 -22.25
CA ASP A 77 -3.07 -1.12 -22.54
C ASP A 77 -4.42 -1.52 -21.96
N GLU A 78 -4.82 -2.79 -22.12
CA GLU A 78 -6.05 -3.34 -21.55
C GLU A 78 -6.15 -3.10 -20.02
N ALA A 79 -5.07 -3.35 -19.28
CA ALA A 79 -5.08 -3.15 -17.84
C ALA A 79 -5.14 -1.66 -17.45
N ARG A 80 -4.41 -0.82 -18.18
CA ARG A 80 -4.40 0.64 -17.93
C ARG A 80 -5.76 1.26 -18.24
N GLU A 81 -6.36 0.90 -19.36
CA GLU A 81 -7.71 1.35 -19.75
C GLU A 81 -8.76 0.89 -18.74
N ALA A 82 -8.67 -0.35 -18.24
CA ALA A 82 -9.58 -0.85 -17.21
C ALA A 82 -9.53 0.00 -15.94
N PHE A 83 -8.34 0.37 -15.46
CA PHE A 83 -8.21 1.27 -14.29
C PHE A 83 -8.75 2.66 -14.58
N LEU A 84 -8.45 3.25 -15.75
CA LEU A 84 -8.98 4.56 -16.13
C LEU A 84 -10.51 4.54 -16.23
N ASN A 85 -11.10 3.46 -16.75
CA ASN A 85 -12.55 3.28 -16.82
C ASN A 85 -13.18 3.21 -15.42
N ILE A 86 -12.53 2.52 -14.44
CA ILE A 86 -13.01 2.50 -13.06
C ILE A 86 -13.00 3.91 -12.48
N ILE A 87 -11.91 4.66 -12.66
CA ILE A 87 -11.81 6.06 -12.18
C ILE A 87 -12.86 6.93 -12.87
N GLY A 88 -13.04 6.79 -14.17
CA GLY A 88 -14.02 7.52 -14.94
C GLY A 88 -15.47 7.22 -14.53
N SER A 89 -15.76 6.01 -14.05
CA SER A 89 -17.10 5.65 -13.57
C SER A 89 -17.53 6.42 -12.31
N GLU A 90 -16.57 6.97 -11.56
CA GLU A 90 -16.81 7.86 -10.42
C GLU A 90 -16.98 9.34 -10.84
N GLY A 91 -17.09 9.63 -12.13
CA GLY A 91 -17.30 10.98 -12.66
C GLY A 91 -16.03 11.82 -12.84
N VAL A 92 -14.84 11.20 -12.76
CA VAL A 92 -13.56 11.87 -12.98
C VAL A 92 -13.26 11.93 -14.48
N ASP A 93 -12.87 13.10 -15.01
CA ASP A 93 -12.35 13.21 -16.37
C ASP A 93 -10.97 12.56 -16.47
N THR A 94 -10.88 11.45 -17.17
CA THR A 94 -9.65 10.67 -17.34
C THR A 94 -8.89 11.01 -18.64
N SER A 95 -9.37 11.92 -19.45
CA SER A 95 -8.78 12.25 -20.77
C SER A 95 -7.34 12.74 -20.71
N HIS A 96 -6.93 13.30 -19.56
CA HIS A 96 -5.59 13.85 -19.31
C HIS A 96 -4.76 13.00 -18.32
N LEU A 97 -5.28 11.83 -17.90
CA LEU A 97 -4.60 10.97 -16.93
C LEU A 97 -3.75 9.92 -17.64
N TYR A 98 -2.62 9.62 -17.03
CA TYR A 98 -1.76 8.50 -17.39
C TYR A 98 -1.83 7.44 -16.29
N CYS A 99 -1.98 6.18 -16.68
CA CYS A 99 -2.02 5.05 -15.76
C CYS A 99 -0.76 4.20 -15.94
N MET A 100 -0.16 3.80 -14.84
CA MET A 100 0.92 2.82 -14.79
C MET A 100 0.53 1.71 -13.81
N ILE A 101 0.69 0.47 -14.25
CA ILE A 101 0.45 -0.71 -13.41
C ILE A 101 1.73 -1.03 -12.63
N THR A 102 1.58 -1.31 -11.35
CA THR A 102 2.67 -1.60 -10.41
C THR A 102 2.43 -2.93 -9.69
N ASP A 103 3.45 -3.43 -8.99
CA ASP A 103 3.33 -4.59 -8.10
C ASP A 103 2.57 -4.22 -6.81
N GLY A 104 1.28 -3.93 -7.00
CA GLY A 104 0.37 -3.55 -5.91
C GLY A 104 0.52 -2.10 -5.45
N GLY A 105 -0.40 -1.68 -4.57
CA GLY A 105 -0.47 -0.31 -4.06
C GLY A 105 0.78 0.15 -3.31
N SER A 106 1.54 -0.76 -2.71
CA SER A 106 2.78 -0.42 -2.01
C SER A 106 3.83 0.15 -2.95
N GLN A 107 4.05 -0.46 -4.12
CA GLN A 107 4.98 0.07 -5.10
C GLN A 107 4.47 1.37 -5.72
N ALA A 108 3.16 1.47 -5.98
CA ALA A 108 2.56 2.72 -6.45
C ALA A 108 2.82 3.88 -5.50
N MET A 109 2.60 3.68 -4.21
CA MET A 109 2.87 4.70 -3.18
C MET A 109 4.35 5.07 -3.09
N GLU A 110 5.25 4.09 -3.16
CA GLU A 110 6.69 4.35 -3.15
C GLU A 110 7.14 5.17 -4.36
N LEU A 111 6.65 4.84 -5.55
CA LEU A 111 6.92 5.62 -6.77
C LEU A 111 6.35 7.04 -6.68
N MET A 112 5.17 7.21 -6.08
CA MET A 112 4.60 8.53 -5.85
C MET A 112 5.47 9.35 -4.89
N MET A 113 5.94 8.76 -3.79
CA MET A 113 6.85 9.43 -2.85
C MET A 113 8.17 9.84 -3.53
N LEU A 114 8.74 8.94 -4.35
CA LEU A 114 9.92 9.26 -5.14
C LEU A 114 9.68 10.40 -6.13
N GLY A 115 8.53 10.42 -6.79
CA GLY A 115 8.19 11.42 -7.80
C GLY A 115 7.91 12.81 -7.20
N VAL A 116 7.29 12.86 -6.03
CA VAL A 116 6.86 14.11 -5.39
C VAL A 116 7.92 14.68 -4.45
N CYS A 117 8.45 13.84 -3.56
CA CYS A 117 9.45 14.27 -2.58
C CYS A 117 10.88 14.13 -3.13
N GLY A 118 11.16 13.02 -3.84
CA GLY A 118 12.50 12.61 -4.24
C GLY A 118 13.23 11.83 -3.15
N PRO A 119 14.25 11.03 -3.51
CA PRO A 119 15.05 10.30 -2.54
C PRO A 119 15.95 11.28 -1.76
N SER A 120 16.12 11.04 -0.47
CA SER A 120 16.92 11.90 0.42
C SER A 120 16.49 13.38 0.37
N SER A 121 15.20 13.62 0.21
CA SER A 121 14.64 14.96 0.09
C SER A 121 14.65 15.69 1.43
N GLU A 122 14.82 17.02 1.39
CA GLU A 122 14.54 17.90 2.53
C GLU A 122 13.04 18.19 2.69
N LYS A 123 12.23 17.89 1.66
CA LYS A 123 10.77 18.08 1.69
C LYS A 123 10.13 16.93 2.46
N PRO A 124 9.43 17.19 3.56
CA PRO A 124 8.81 16.14 4.33
C PRO A 124 7.58 15.57 3.63
N LEU A 125 7.34 14.29 3.88
CA LEU A 125 6.05 13.66 3.62
C LEU A 125 5.17 13.84 4.85
N MET A 126 4.03 14.48 4.70
CA MET A 126 3.04 14.57 5.78
C MET A 126 2.09 13.37 5.73
N LEU A 127 1.94 12.69 6.86
CA LEU A 127 0.98 11.61 7.04
C LEU A 127 -0.13 12.04 7.99
N LEU A 128 -1.38 11.73 7.62
CA LEU A 128 -2.55 11.91 8.48
C LEU A 128 -2.74 10.62 9.30
N GLU A 129 -2.50 10.70 10.60
CA GLU A 129 -2.64 9.55 11.49
C GLU A 129 -4.13 9.35 11.93
N PRO A 130 -4.56 8.09 12.11
CA PRO A 130 -3.82 6.86 11.88
C PRO A 130 -3.60 6.58 10.40
N ALA A 131 -2.35 6.25 10.04
CA ALA A 131 -1.94 5.97 8.67
C ALA A 131 -1.46 4.51 8.53
N TYR A 132 -1.40 4.04 7.29
CA TYR A 132 -0.86 2.73 7.02
C TYR A 132 0.65 2.69 7.31
N THR A 133 1.06 1.79 8.18
CA THR A 133 2.42 1.71 8.73
C THR A 133 3.53 1.64 7.68
N ASN A 134 3.24 1.07 6.50
CA ASN A 134 4.21 0.99 5.42
C ASN A 134 4.63 2.36 4.88
N HIS A 135 3.80 3.40 4.98
CA HIS A 135 4.15 4.74 4.51
C HIS A 135 5.35 5.29 5.29
N ILE A 136 5.40 5.05 6.60
CA ILE A 136 6.54 5.41 7.45
C ILE A 136 7.80 4.65 7.01
N GLU A 137 7.66 3.36 6.74
CA GLU A 137 8.79 2.52 6.32
C GLU A 137 9.31 2.89 4.91
N PHE A 138 8.42 3.32 4.01
CA PHE A 138 8.84 3.85 2.71
C PHE A 138 9.64 5.15 2.87
N GLY A 139 9.14 6.09 3.70
CA GLY A 139 9.87 7.31 3.98
C GLY A 139 11.27 7.05 4.56
N LYS A 140 11.37 6.16 5.55
CA LYS A 140 12.67 5.74 6.11
C LYS A 140 13.60 5.15 5.04
N ARG A 141 13.06 4.24 4.20
CA ARG A 141 13.84 3.59 3.13
C ARG A 141 14.35 4.56 2.08
N LEU A 142 13.55 5.56 1.75
CA LEU A 142 13.88 6.59 0.78
C LEU A 142 14.62 7.80 1.39
N SER A 143 14.87 7.77 2.70
CA SER A 143 15.45 8.90 3.46
C SER A 143 14.65 10.19 3.27
N ILE A 144 13.32 10.08 3.26
CA ILE A 144 12.38 11.20 3.19
C ILE A 144 11.94 11.52 4.62
N PRO A 145 12.08 12.76 5.10
CA PRO A 145 11.55 13.15 6.40
C PRO A 145 10.03 12.96 6.47
N ILE A 146 9.53 12.51 7.61
CA ILE A 146 8.11 12.33 7.83
C ILE A 146 7.66 13.26 8.94
N VAL A 147 6.58 13.98 8.69
CA VAL A 147 5.81 14.71 9.70
C VAL A 147 4.42 14.09 9.80
N THR A 148 3.86 14.04 11.00
CA THR A 148 2.55 13.43 11.23
C THR A 148 1.58 14.46 11.77
N ALA A 149 0.34 14.41 11.31
CA ALA A 149 -0.78 15.15 11.83
C ALA A 149 -1.81 14.15 12.37
N ASN A 150 -2.06 14.19 13.68
CA ASN A 150 -3.03 13.31 14.33
C ASN A 150 -4.45 13.82 14.10
N ARG A 151 -5.34 12.89 13.75
CA ARG A 151 -6.78 13.17 13.71
C ARG A 151 -7.41 12.70 15.02
N GLU A 152 -8.19 13.56 15.63
CA GLU A 152 -8.99 13.21 16.81
C GLU A 152 -10.22 12.41 16.38
N ILE A 153 -10.71 11.57 17.26
CA ILE A 153 -11.97 10.84 17.06
C ILE A 153 -13.03 11.52 17.93
N SER A 154 -14.10 11.99 17.29
CA SER A 154 -15.25 12.59 17.98
C SER A 154 -16.06 11.52 18.73
N ASP A 155 -16.95 11.96 19.61
CA ASP A 155 -17.81 11.07 20.41
C ASP A 155 -18.71 10.18 19.55
N ASP A 156 -19.02 10.56 18.32
CA ASP A 156 -19.79 9.78 17.34
C ASP A 156 -18.96 8.73 16.58
N GLY A 157 -17.66 8.65 16.86
CA GLY A 157 -16.72 7.71 16.24
C GLY A 157 -16.21 8.15 14.86
N THR A 158 -16.48 9.37 14.43
CA THR A 158 -15.92 9.92 13.20
C THR A 158 -14.59 10.65 13.45
N PHE A 159 -13.73 10.74 12.42
CA PHE A 159 -12.52 11.55 12.52
C PHE A 159 -12.84 13.03 12.33
N GLU A 160 -12.34 13.85 13.23
CA GLU A 160 -12.44 15.29 13.07
C GLU A 160 -11.57 15.79 11.92
N PRO A 161 -12.06 16.81 11.15
CA PRO A 161 -11.24 17.47 10.16
C PRO A 161 -10.03 18.15 10.82
N LEU A 162 -8.86 18.02 10.22
CA LEU A 162 -7.70 18.79 10.64
C LEU A 162 -7.91 20.27 10.35
N ALA A 163 -7.65 21.13 11.33
CA ALA A 163 -7.66 22.55 11.09
C ALA A 163 -6.47 22.95 10.18
N LEU A 164 -6.72 23.84 9.23
CA LEU A 164 -5.67 24.34 8.33
C LEU A 164 -4.47 24.93 9.10
N TYR A 165 -4.74 25.55 10.24
CA TYR A 165 -3.71 26.09 11.12
C TYR A 165 -2.77 25.02 11.69
N ASP A 166 -3.28 23.83 12.03
CA ASP A 166 -2.46 22.74 12.54
C ASP A 166 -1.59 22.15 11.45
N ILE A 167 -2.12 22.06 10.23
CA ILE A 167 -1.35 21.65 9.05
C ILE A 167 -0.23 22.67 8.78
N GLN A 168 -0.51 23.96 8.81
CA GLN A 168 0.47 25.00 8.55
C GLN A 168 1.64 25.05 9.56
N LYS A 169 1.45 24.55 10.77
CA LYS A 169 2.53 24.44 11.76
C LYS A 169 3.52 23.28 11.48
N LEU A 170 3.11 22.34 10.65
CA LEU A 170 3.89 21.14 10.35
C LEU A 170 4.75 21.28 9.08
N ILE A 171 4.47 22.32 8.31
CA ILE A 171 5.15 22.67 7.06
C ILE A 171 6.12 23.83 7.32
#